data_cd4ec00776922db9fdfd3bbdb850191f
#
_entry.id   cd4ec00776922db9fdfd3bbdb850191f
#
_cell.length_a   1.000
_cell.length_b   1.000
_cell.length_c   1.000
_cell.angle_alpha   90.00
_cell.angle_beta   90.00
_cell.angle_gamma   90.00
#
_symmetry.space_group_name_H-M   'P 1'
#
loop_
_entity.id
_entity.type
_entity.pdbx_description
1 polymer ?
#
loop_
_entity_poly.entity_id
_entity_poly.type
_entity_poly.pdbx_seq_one_letter_code
_entity_poly.pdbx_strand_id
1 'polypeptide(L)'
;MVIVIQCPDQVGLVAKISGLLAEENFNIVSMHEHVDKGENLFFMRLEVDRQTDGVLLEKQLYDLLPKLSIVKVNPNPEKKVIVMVTKEYHCLADILIRNHFKTLGASVQCIIGNHTTLEDICKRFDIPFYHVAFENSKQGAERQVLDIVGEYEHDYIVLAKFMRVLSNDFVSRFPGQIVNIHHSFLPAFAGANPYRQAYERGVKLIGATAHFVTDELDEGPIIAQQIISADHSHTAADMMRAGKEIETAVLAKALRLVFDDRVFIYKNKTVVLE
;
A
#
# COMPACT_ATOMS: atom_id res chain seq x y z
N MET A 1 9.31 8.19 -16.53
CA MET A 1 8.79 6.82 -16.59
C MET A 1 9.50 5.98 -15.55
N VAL A 2 8.81 5.08 -14.88
CA VAL A 2 9.38 4.19 -13.85
C VAL A 2 9.51 2.77 -14.41
N ILE A 3 10.64 2.13 -14.12
CA ILE A 3 10.94 0.73 -14.49
C ILE A 3 11.25 -0.02 -13.20
N VAL A 4 10.58 -1.15 -12.99
CA VAL A 4 10.72 -1.99 -11.80
C VAL A 4 11.13 -3.38 -12.25
N ILE A 5 12.21 -3.91 -11.67
CA ILE A 5 12.79 -5.20 -12.04
C ILE A 5 13.02 -6.03 -10.78
N GLN A 6 12.57 -7.27 -10.81
CA GLN A 6 12.92 -8.31 -9.84
C GLN A 6 13.36 -9.55 -10.61
N CYS A 7 14.56 -10.05 -10.33
CA CYS A 7 15.08 -11.22 -11.04
C CYS A 7 16.09 -12.01 -10.18
N PRO A 8 16.44 -13.25 -10.55
CA PRO A 8 17.60 -13.92 -9.98
C PRO A 8 18.87 -13.08 -10.14
N ASP A 9 19.67 -12.95 -9.07
CA ASP A 9 20.89 -12.16 -9.11
C ASP A 9 21.98 -12.82 -9.94
N GLN A 10 22.67 -12.02 -10.74
CA GLN A 10 23.86 -12.43 -11.51
C GLN A 10 24.77 -11.24 -11.82
N VAL A 11 26.04 -11.54 -12.05
CA VAL A 11 27.03 -10.52 -12.43
C VAL A 11 26.63 -9.81 -13.72
N GLY A 12 26.70 -8.47 -13.71
CA GLY A 12 26.53 -7.64 -14.90
C GLY A 12 25.09 -7.19 -15.19
N LEU A 13 24.10 -7.44 -14.30
CA LEU A 13 22.72 -6.98 -14.49
C LEU A 13 22.63 -5.48 -14.71
N VAL A 14 23.22 -4.69 -13.81
CA VAL A 14 23.23 -3.22 -13.91
C VAL A 14 23.81 -2.75 -15.22
N ALA A 15 24.96 -3.32 -15.64
CA ALA A 15 25.62 -2.94 -16.89
C ALA A 15 24.74 -3.26 -18.12
N LYS A 16 24.10 -4.41 -18.15
CA LYS A 16 23.20 -4.79 -19.25
C LYS A 16 21.98 -3.89 -19.33
N ILE A 17 21.31 -3.65 -18.18
CA ILE A 17 20.13 -2.80 -18.12
C ILE A 17 20.47 -1.37 -18.53
N SER A 18 21.53 -0.78 -17.96
CA SER A 18 21.94 0.58 -18.31
C SER A 18 22.44 0.71 -19.74
N GLY A 19 23.09 -0.33 -20.28
CA GLY A 19 23.49 -0.41 -21.69
C GLY A 19 22.28 -0.35 -22.63
N LEU A 20 21.28 -1.19 -22.41
CA LEU A 20 20.02 -1.17 -23.17
C LEU A 20 19.36 0.20 -23.13
N LEU A 21 19.24 0.80 -21.93
CA LEU A 21 18.63 2.12 -21.80
C LEU A 21 19.41 3.21 -22.54
N ALA A 22 20.73 3.14 -22.53
CA ALA A 22 21.58 4.06 -23.27
C ALA A 22 21.45 3.88 -24.80
N GLU A 23 21.38 2.65 -25.30
CA GLU A 23 21.13 2.34 -26.72
C GLU A 23 19.78 2.88 -27.19
N GLU A 24 18.77 2.80 -26.36
CA GLU A 24 17.44 3.36 -26.60
C GLU A 24 17.35 4.89 -26.32
N ASN A 25 18.48 5.54 -26.03
CA ASN A 25 18.58 6.97 -25.71
C ASN A 25 17.78 7.42 -24.50
N PHE A 26 17.63 6.59 -23.46
CA PHE A 26 17.10 6.98 -22.17
C PHE A 26 18.21 7.46 -21.24
N ASN A 27 17.97 8.60 -20.57
CA ASN A 27 18.81 9.03 -19.47
C ASN A 27 18.22 8.54 -18.15
N ILE A 28 19.04 7.86 -17.33
CA ILE A 28 18.65 7.42 -15.99
C ILE A 28 18.70 8.62 -15.04
N VAL A 29 17.55 9.00 -14.49
CA VAL A 29 17.41 10.13 -13.55
C VAL A 29 17.64 9.67 -12.11
N SER A 30 17.15 8.47 -11.78
CA SER A 30 17.28 7.87 -10.46
C SER A 30 17.38 6.36 -10.58
N MET A 31 18.21 5.74 -9.73
CA MET A 31 18.38 4.29 -9.67
C MET A 31 18.54 3.86 -8.22
N HIS A 32 17.74 2.90 -7.82
CA HIS A 32 17.84 2.23 -6.52
C HIS A 32 17.86 0.72 -6.75
N GLU A 33 18.76 0.04 -6.07
CA GLU A 33 18.92 -1.41 -6.19
C GLU A 33 19.17 -2.08 -4.85
N HIS A 34 18.83 -3.36 -4.77
CA HIS A 34 19.12 -4.21 -3.62
C HIS A 34 19.32 -5.66 -4.07
N VAL A 35 20.28 -6.35 -3.47
CA VAL A 35 20.48 -7.79 -3.62
C VAL A 35 20.16 -8.50 -2.30
N ASP A 36 19.11 -9.32 -2.28
CA ASP A 36 18.90 -10.28 -1.21
C ASP A 36 19.82 -11.49 -1.45
N LYS A 37 20.96 -11.52 -0.74
CA LYS A 37 21.96 -12.58 -0.86
C LYS A 37 21.44 -13.96 -0.40
N GLY A 38 20.50 -13.97 0.55
CA GLY A 38 19.94 -15.22 1.08
C GLY A 38 19.07 -15.94 0.07
N GLU A 39 18.36 -15.17 -0.74
CA GLU A 39 17.42 -15.67 -1.76
C GLU A 39 17.99 -15.60 -3.18
N ASN A 40 19.18 -15.01 -3.34
CA ASN A 40 19.81 -14.75 -4.63
C ASN A 40 18.90 -13.98 -5.58
N LEU A 41 18.27 -12.90 -5.07
CA LEU A 41 17.37 -12.03 -5.83
C LEU A 41 17.89 -10.61 -5.91
N PHE A 42 17.77 -10.06 -7.10
CA PHE A 42 18.07 -8.67 -7.42
C PHE A 42 16.75 -7.89 -7.59
N PHE A 43 16.68 -6.72 -6.98
CA PHE A 43 15.58 -5.77 -7.04
C PHE A 43 16.11 -4.44 -7.54
N MET A 44 15.45 -3.84 -8.51
CA MET A 44 15.85 -2.55 -9.05
C MET A 44 14.63 -1.70 -9.38
N ARG A 45 14.72 -0.40 -9.06
CA ARG A 45 13.80 0.63 -9.50
C ARG A 45 14.58 1.73 -10.20
N LEU A 46 14.18 2.05 -11.41
CA LEU A 46 14.77 3.10 -12.25
C LEU A 46 13.73 4.16 -12.58
N GLU A 47 14.18 5.41 -12.66
CA GLU A 47 13.45 6.49 -13.30
C GLU A 47 14.23 6.96 -14.51
N VAL A 48 13.55 7.12 -15.63
CA VAL A 48 14.11 7.66 -16.87
C VAL A 48 13.40 8.92 -17.31
N ASP A 49 14.12 9.78 -18.03
CA ASP A 49 13.70 11.15 -18.39
C ASP A 49 12.62 11.21 -19.50
N ARG A 50 12.34 10.10 -20.17
CA ARG A 50 11.40 10.05 -21.29
C ARG A 50 10.25 9.10 -21.00
N GLN A 51 9.15 9.34 -21.70
CA GLN A 51 8.05 8.39 -21.81
C GLN A 51 8.08 7.72 -23.17
N THR A 52 7.86 6.43 -23.21
CA THR A 52 7.71 5.65 -24.44
C THR A 52 6.60 4.63 -24.28
N ASP A 53 6.29 3.89 -25.34
CA ASP A 53 5.49 2.68 -25.24
C ASP A 53 6.23 1.67 -24.34
N GLY A 54 5.71 1.51 -23.12
CA GLY A 54 6.30 0.62 -22.12
C GLY A 54 6.40 -0.84 -22.56
N VAL A 55 5.52 -1.28 -23.45
CA VAL A 55 5.42 -2.68 -23.90
C VAL A 55 6.67 -3.15 -24.63
N LEU A 56 7.19 -2.31 -25.53
CA LEU A 56 8.41 -2.66 -26.29
C LEU A 56 9.62 -2.74 -25.36
N LEU A 57 9.81 -1.74 -24.52
CA LEU A 57 10.94 -1.71 -23.57
C LEU A 57 10.85 -2.86 -22.55
N GLU A 58 9.66 -3.18 -22.09
CA GLU A 58 9.43 -4.31 -21.19
C GLU A 58 9.86 -5.62 -21.85
N LYS A 59 9.50 -5.83 -23.12
CA LYS A 59 9.93 -7.01 -23.89
C LYS A 59 11.44 -7.09 -24.05
N GLN A 60 12.10 -6.00 -24.43
CA GLN A 60 13.56 -5.92 -24.56
C GLN A 60 14.26 -6.25 -23.23
N LEU A 61 13.73 -5.75 -22.11
CA LEU A 61 14.23 -6.08 -20.78
C LEU A 61 14.04 -7.56 -20.43
N TYR A 62 12.90 -8.16 -20.77
CA TYR A 62 12.67 -9.60 -20.56
C TYR A 62 13.66 -10.47 -21.37
N ASP A 63 13.98 -10.07 -22.62
CA ASP A 63 14.92 -10.81 -23.46
C ASP A 63 16.37 -10.72 -22.93
N LEU A 64 16.68 -9.65 -22.20
CA LEU A 64 18.00 -9.38 -21.63
C LEU A 64 18.25 -10.04 -20.28
N LEU A 65 17.18 -10.23 -19.49
CA LEU A 65 17.25 -10.62 -18.10
C LEU A 65 17.15 -12.15 -17.92
N PRO A 66 17.54 -12.69 -16.75
CA PRO A 66 17.39 -14.11 -16.46
C PRO A 66 15.94 -14.60 -16.59
N LYS A 67 15.74 -15.88 -16.83
CA LYS A 67 14.41 -16.50 -16.72
C LYS A 67 13.84 -16.25 -15.32
N LEU A 68 12.50 -16.12 -15.23
CA LEU A 68 11.75 -15.80 -14.01
C LEU A 68 11.90 -14.33 -13.54
N SER A 69 12.42 -13.45 -14.39
CA SER A 69 12.37 -12.01 -14.12
C SER A 69 10.93 -11.50 -14.13
N ILE A 70 10.66 -10.56 -13.26
CA ILE A 70 9.44 -9.73 -13.25
C ILE A 70 9.89 -8.33 -13.64
N VAL A 71 9.37 -7.82 -14.74
CA VAL A 71 9.63 -6.47 -15.23
C VAL A 71 8.31 -5.74 -15.34
N LYS A 72 8.28 -4.50 -14.90
CA LYS A 72 7.14 -3.61 -15.07
C LYS A 72 7.67 -2.27 -15.54
N VAL A 73 7.22 -1.85 -16.70
CA VAL A 73 7.48 -0.52 -17.25
C VAL A 73 6.21 0.31 -17.07
N ASN A 74 6.29 1.39 -16.31
CA ASN A 74 5.16 2.21 -15.93
C ASN A 74 5.26 3.60 -16.58
N PRO A 75 4.64 3.80 -17.77
CA PRO A 75 4.68 5.08 -18.47
C PRO A 75 3.84 6.15 -17.77
N ASN A 76 2.78 5.74 -17.05
CA ASN A 76 1.94 6.64 -16.28
C ASN A 76 2.00 6.25 -14.80
N PRO A 77 2.76 6.99 -13.98
CA PRO A 77 2.98 6.63 -12.58
C PRO A 77 1.77 6.93 -11.68
N GLU A 78 0.78 7.73 -12.11
CA GLU A 78 -0.38 8.04 -11.29
C GLU A 78 -1.27 6.81 -11.10
N LYS A 79 -1.39 6.35 -9.86
CA LYS A 79 -2.21 5.19 -9.50
C LYS A 79 -3.68 5.59 -9.32
N LYS A 80 -4.58 4.64 -9.54
CA LYS A 80 -6.00 4.75 -9.24
C LYS A 80 -6.33 3.92 -8.02
N VAL A 81 -7.03 4.50 -7.04
CA VAL A 81 -7.28 3.82 -5.77
C VAL A 81 -8.74 3.89 -5.35
N ILE A 82 -9.21 2.81 -4.74
CA ILE A 82 -10.49 2.73 -4.04
C ILE A 82 -10.18 2.70 -2.55
N VAL A 83 -10.91 3.47 -1.74
CA VAL A 83 -10.67 3.53 -0.30
C VAL A 83 -11.86 2.94 0.45
N MET A 84 -11.60 1.99 1.36
CA MET A 84 -12.62 1.39 2.21
C MET A 84 -12.50 1.90 3.64
N VAL A 85 -13.62 2.28 4.26
CA VAL A 85 -13.66 2.95 5.57
C VAL A 85 -14.77 2.44 6.48
N THR A 86 -14.63 2.63 7.80
CA THR A 86 -15.71 2.40 8.77
C THR A 86 -16.22 3.72 9.35
N LYS A 87 -15.73 4.17 10.50
CA LYS A 87 -16.19 5.39 11.20
C LYS A 87 -15.08 6.39 11.50
N GLU A 88 -13.85 5.90 11.58
CA GLU A 88 -12.69 6.72 11.94
C GLU A 88 -12.23 7.55 10.74
N TYR A 89 -12.13 8.85 10.95
CA TYR A 89 -11.92 9.82 9.86
C TYR A 89 -10.45 10.14 9.55
N HIS A 90 -9.53 9.95 10.51
CA HIS A 90 -8.18 10.52 10.45
C HIS A 90 -7.36 10.07 9.22
N CYS A 91 -7.36 8.77 8.91
CA CYS A 91 -6.67 8.27 7.72
C CYS A 91 -7.36 8.72 6.42
N LEU A 92 -8.70 8.67 6.37
CA LEU A 92 -9.46 9.13 5.20
C LEU A 92 -9.25 10.62 4.95
N ALA A 93 -9.29 11.47 5.98
CA ALA A 93 -9.11 12.91 5.85
C ALA A 93 -7.75 13.27 5.24
N ASP A 94 -6.66 12.61 5.67
CA ASP A 94 -5.33 12.81 5.06
C ASP A 94 -5.31 12.40 3.59
N ILE A 95 -5.91 11.26 3.24
CA ILE A 95 -6.02 10.79 1.85
C ILE A 95 -6.81 11.80 1.00
N LEU A 96 -7.96 12.28 1.48
CA LEU A 96 -8.80 13.24 0.75
C LEU A 96 -8.06 14.57 0.51
N ILE A 97 -7.39 15.10 1.54
CA ILE A 97 -6.60 16.34 1.44
C ILE A 97 -5.48 16.16 0.42
N ARG A 98 -4.70 15.08 0.50
CA ARG A 98 -3.62 14.81 -0.46
C ARG A 98 -4.13 14.58 -1.88
N ASN A 99 -5.27 13.91 -2.04
CA ASN A 99 -5.91 13.74 -3.34
C ASN A 99 -6.34 15.08 -3.94
N HIS A 100 -6.94 15.96 -3.13
CA HIS A 100 -7.37 17.30 -3.56
C HIS A 100 -6.19 18.15 -4.04
N PHE A 101 -5.09 18.18 -3.28
CA PHE A 101 -3.88 18.95 -3.62
C PHE A 101 -2.90 18.21 -4.55
N LYS A 102 -3.29 17.03 -5.09
CA LYS A 102 -2.45 16.23 -6.01
C LYS A 102 -1.09 15.84 -5.44
N THR A 103 -1.04 15.59 -4.13
CA THR A 103 0.17 15.17 -3.41
C THR A 103 0.08 13.71 -2.91
N LEU A 104 -0.96 12.98 -3.30
CA LEU A 104 -1.16 11.58 -2.92
C LEU A 104 -0.29 10.62 -3.75
N GLY A 105 0.05 10.98 -5.00
CA GLY A 105 0.66 10.06 -5.98
C GLY A 105 -0.35 9.11 -6.63
N ALA A 106 -1.64 9.31 -6.33
CA ALA A 106 -2.75 8.54 -6.87
C ALA A 106 -4.00 9.41 -6.99
N SER A 107 -5.00 8.94 -7.73
CA SER A 107 -6.34 9.51 -7.76
C SER A 107 -7.35 8.58 -7.07
N VAL A 108 -8.12 9.12 -6.13
CA VAL A 108 -9.18 8.39 -5.44
C VAL A 108 -10.39 8.30 -6.36
N GLN A 109 -10.79 7.09 -6.74
CA GLN A 109 -11.89 6.85 -7.65
C GLN A 109 -13.24 6.87 -6.91
N CYS A 110 -13.33 6.14 -5.81
CA CYS A 110 -14.50 6.15 -4.93
C CYS A 110 -14.12 5.73 -3.51
N ILE A 111 -15.05 5.93 -2.60
CA ILE A 111 -14.95 5.49 -1.21
C ILE A 111 -16.11 4.56 -0.91
N ILE A 112 -15.81 3.42 -0.26
CA ILE A 112 -16.80 2.44 0.17
C ILE A 112 -16.81 2.39 1.70
N GLY A 113 -17.91 2.77 2.31
CA GLY A 113 -18.07 2.78 3.76
C GLY A 113 -19.11 1.77 4.25
N ASN A 114 -18.83 1.07 5.33
CA ASN A 114 -19.84 0.22 5.97
C ASN A 114 -20.72 0.98 6.98
N HIS A 115 -20.54 2.29 7.08
CA HIS A 115 -21.39 3.25 7.78
C HIS A 115 -21.41 4.57 6.98
N THR A 116 -22.47 5.35 7.12
CA THR A 116 -22.64 6.65 6.44
C THR A 116 -21.91 7.81 7.13
N THR A 117 -21.25 7.57 8.27
CA THR A 117 -20.62 8.62 9.10
C THR A 117 -19.65 9.53 8.33
N LEU A 118 -18.97 9.01 7.32
CA LEU A 118 -17.95 9.73 6.57
C LEU A 118 -18.44 10.21 5.17
N GLU A 119 -19.72 10.01 4.85
CA GLU A 119 -20.29 10.38 3.55
C GLU A 119 -20.22 11.90 3.29
N ASP A 120 -20.56 12.71 4.31
CA ASP A 120 -20.59 14.17 4.16
C ASP A 120 -19.20 14.76 3.83
N ILE A 121 -18.15 14.25 4.47
CA ILE A 121 -16.79 14.73 4.15
C ILE A 121 -16.38 14.32 2.72
N CYS A 122 -16.75 13.12 2.25
CA CYS A 122 -16.44 12.67 0.90
C CYS A 122 -17.12 13.57 -0.15
N LYS A 123 -18.39 13.93 0.07
CA LYS A 123 -19.14 14.88 -0.80
C LYS A 123 -18.46 16.24 -0.90
N ARG A 124 -17.85 16.76 0.17
CA ARG A 124 -17.13 18.04 0.16
C ARG A 124 -15.85 18.03 -0.70
N PHE A 125 -15.31 16.85 -0.98
CA PHE A 125 -14.17 16.65 -1.86
C PHE A 125 -14.56 16.15 -3.26
N ASP A 126 -15.86 16.11 -3.57
CA ASP A 126 -16.42 15.62 -4.84
C ASP A 126 -16.01 14.18 -5.17
N ILE A 127 -15.86 13.33 -4.14
CA ILE A 127 -15.51 11.90 -4.29
C ILE A 127 -16.79 11.05 -4.09
N PRO A 128 -17.12 10.15 -5.02
CA PRO A 128 -18.25 9.22 -4.87
C PRO A 128 -18.13 8.38 -3.58
N PHE A 129 -19.21 8.29 -2.82
CA PHE A 129 -19.29 7.49 -1.61
C PHE A 129 -20.41 6.45 -1.74
N TYR A 130 -20.07 5.18 -1.47
CA TYR A 130 -21.01 4.07 -1.49
C TYR A 130 -21.15 3.47 -0.09
N HIS A 131 -22.39 3.38 0.39
CA HIS A 131 -22.69 2.72 1.67
C HIS A 131 -23.01 1.25 1.42
N VAL A 132 -22.21 0.34 1.97
CA VAL A 132 -22.43 -1.10 1.95
C VAL A 132 -22.48 -1.64 3.36
N ALA A 133 -23.68 -2.02 3.85
CA ALA A 133 -23.88 -2.54 5.19
C ALA A 133 -23.40 -4.00 5.33
N PHE A 134 -22.58 -4.28 6.34
CA PHE A 134 -22.01 -5.61 6.62
C PHE A 134 -22.76 -6.38 7.73
N GLU A 135 -23.89 -5.84 8.23
CA GLU A 135 -24.58 -6.41 9.41
C GLU A 135 -25.40 -7.67 9.08
N ASN A 136 -25.98 -7.72 7.90
CA ASN A 136 -26.92 -8.79 7.53
C ASN A 136 -26.24 -10.03 6.92
N SER A 137 -25.21 -9.84 6.10
CA SER A 137 -24.49 -10.90 5.44
C SER A 137 -23.12 -10.42 4.97
N LYS A 138 -22.04 -11.00 5.48
CA LYS A 138 -20.68 -10.72 5.02
C LYS A 138 -20.52 -10.99 3.52
N GLN A 139 -20.98 -12.16 3.05
CA GLN A 139 -20.87 -12.54 1.64
C GLN A 139 -21.68 -11.62 0.72
N GLY A 140 -22.91 -11.25 1.15
CA GLY A 140 -23.75 -10.32 0.40
C GLY A 140 -23.13 -8.92 0.29
N ALA A 141 -22.54 -8.43 1.40
CA ALA A 141 -21.84 -7.16 1.42
C ALA A 141 -20.59 -7.17 0.54
N GLU A 142 -19.75 -8.21 0.66
CA GLU A 142 -18.55 -8.35 -0.18
C GLU A 142 -18.89 -8.42 -1.67
N ARG A 143 -20.01 -9.07 -2.05
CA ARG A 143 -20.48 -9.08 -3.43
C ARG A 143 -20.83 -7.66 -3.92
N GLN A 144 -21.57 -6.89 -3.12
CA GLN A 144 -21.86 -5.49 -3.46
C GLN A 144 -20.58 -4.64 -3.58
N VAL A 145 -19.61 -4.86 -2.69
CA VAL A 145 -18.30 -4.20 -2.79
C VAL A 145 -17.61 -4.56 -4.10
N LEU A 146 -17.59 -5.85 -4.48
CA LEU A 146 -16.99 -6.31 -5.74
C LEU A 146 -17.69 -5.72 -6.98
N ASP A 147 -19.02 -5.61 -6.94
CA ASP A 147 -19.79 -4.98 -8.03
C ASP A 147 -19.37 -3.51 -8.19
N ILE A 148 -19.27 -2.74 -7.09
CA ILE A 148 -18.81 -1.35 -7.10
C ILE A 148 -17.35 -1.26 -7.58
N VAL A 149 -16.46 -2.10 -7.04
CA VAL A 149 -15.04 -2.13 -7.44
C VAL A 149 -14.90 -2.39 -8.94
N GLY A 150 -15.76 -3.25 -9.51
CA GLY A 150 -15.79 -3.56 -10.94
C GLY A 150 -16.21 -2.40 -11.85
N GLU A 151 -16.85 -1.35 -11.31
CA GLU A 151 -17.23 -0.14 -12.07
C GLU A 151 -16.06 0.84 -12.25
N TYR A 152 -14.96 0.66 -11.50
CA TYR A 152 -13.82 1.57 -11.48
C TYR A 152 -12.53 0.88 -11.90
N GLU A 153 -11.76 1.53 -12.74
CA GLU A 153 -10.35 1.16 -12.91
C GLU A 153 -9.59 1.48 -11.63
N HIS A 154 -8.83 0.52 -11.13
CA HIS A 154 -8.04 0.71 -9.91
C HIS A 154 -6.78 -0.14 -9.91
N ASP A 155 -5.72 0.39 -9.31
CA ASP A 155 -4.46 -0.32 -9.05
C ASP A 155 -4.43 -0.90 -7.65
N TYR A 156 -5.02 -0.18 -6.67
CA TYR A 156 -5.01 -0.58 -5.25
C TYR A 156 -6.35 -0.31 -4.57
N ILE A 157 -6.62 -1.14 -3.56
CA ILE A 157 -7.67 -0.93 -2.55
C ILE A 157 -6.99 -0.58 -1.23
N VAL A 158 -7.38 0.54 -0.62
CA VAL A 158 -6.81 1.02 0.64
C VAL A 158 -7.82 0.84 1.78
N LEU A 159 -7.49 0.03 2.76
CA LEU A 159 -8.29 -0.14 3.97
C LEU A 159 -7.90 0.93 5.00
N ALA A 160 -8.52 2.11 4.91
CA ALA A 160 -8.28 3.24 5.81
C ALA A 160 -9.15 3.12 7.07
N LYS A 161 -8.74 2.27 8.01
CA LYS A 161 -9.52 1.90 9.21
C LYS A 161 -10.83 1.19 8.85
N PHE A 162 -10.78 0.30 7.89
CA PHE A 162 -11.90 -0.59 7.56
C PHE A 162 -11.96 -1.75 8.56
N MET A 163 -12.78 -1.60 9.59
CA MET A 163 -12.85 -2.49 10.75
C MET A 163 -13.68 -3.75 10.49
N ARG A 164 -13.48 -4.38 9.33
CA ARG A 164 -14.10 -5.66 8.95
C ARG A 164 -13.03 -6.57 8.33
N VAL A 165 -13.07 -7.82 8.72
CA VAL A 165 -12.20 -8.85 8.13
C VAL A 165 -12.80 -9.26 6.78
N LEU A 166 -12.03 -9.10 5.71
CA LEU A 166 -12.40 -9.56 4.37
C LEU A 166 -12.29 -11.09 4.28
N SER A 167 -13.05 -11.70 3.36
CA SER A 167 -12.95 -13.15 3.13
C SER A 167 -11.74 -13.47 2.24
N ASN A 168 -11.27 -14.72 2.31
CA ASN A 168 -10.21 -15.21 1.44
C ASN A 168 -10.62 -15.11 -0.03
N ASP A 169 -11.90 -15.37 -0.35
CA ASP A 169 -12.44 -15.19 -1.71
C ASP A 169 -12.32 -13.75 -2.22
N PHE A 170 -12.51 -12.77 -1.34
CA PHE A 170 -12.32 -11.36 -1.69
C PHE A 170 -10.83 -11.04 -1.88
N VAL A 171 -10.00 -11.39 -0.91
CA VAL A 171 -8.57 -11.06 -0.90
C VAL A 171 -7.84 -11.69 -2.09
N SER A 172 -8.16 -12.94 -2.42
CA SER A 172 -7.53 -13.68 -3.54
C SER A 172 -7.79 -13.06 -4.93
N ARG A 173 -8.79 -12.19 -5.07
CA ARG A 173 -9.05 -11.45 -6.32
C ARG A 173 -8.09 -10.28 -6.54
N PHE A 174 -7.44 -9.80 -5.49
CA PHE A 174 -6.59 -8.62 -5.49
C PHE A 174 -5.21 -8.89 -4.87
N PRO A 175 -4.44 -9.88 -5.38
CA PRO A 175 -3.18 -10.29 -4.79
C PRO A 175 -2.15 -9.15 -4.83
N GLY A 176 -1.67 -8.72 -3.66
CA GLY A 176 -0.71 -7.62 -3.54
C GLY A 176 -1.27 -6.22 -3.85
N GLN A 177 -2.60 -6.07 -3.95
CA GLN A 177 -3.26 -4.81 -4.29
C GLN A 177 -4.05 -4.20 -3.13
N ILE A 178 -4.18 -4.89 -2.01
CA ILE A 178 -4.90 -4.36 -0.84
C ILE A 178 -3.89 -3.92 0.20
N VAL A 179 -3.91 -2.62 0.57
CA VAL A 179 -3.07 -2.03 1.61
C VAL A 179 -3.93 -1.73 2.83
N ASN A 180 -3.53 -2.22 4.00
CA ASN A 180 -4.22 -2.00 5.27
C ASN A 180 -3.38 -1.19 6.25
N ILE A 181 -4.03 -0.36 7.06
CA ILE A 181 -3.45 0.21 8.27
C ILE A 181 -3.95 -0.53 9.51
N HIS A 182 -3.05 -1.15 10.22
CA HIS A 182 -3.30 -1.83 11.48
C HIS A 182 -2.80 -1.00 12.66
N HIS A 183 -3.63 -0.88 13.68
CA HIS A 183 -3.44 0.02 14.83
C HIS A 183 -2.58 -0.58 15.95
N SER A 184 -1.61 -1.43 15.62
CA SER A 184 -0.56 -1.88 16.53
C SER A 184 0.76 -2.08 15.80
N PHE A 185 1.84 -2.20 16.57
CA PHE A 185 3.15 -2.58 16.05
C PHE A 185 3.19 -4.10 15.91
N LEU A 186 2.77 -4.61 14.76
CA LEU A 186 2.73 -6.05 14.48
C LEU A 186 4.12 -6.69 14.65
N PRO A 187 4.20 -7.91 15.20
CA PRO A 187 3.10 -8.83 15.54
C PRO A 187 2.52 -8.62 16.95
N ALA A 188 2.84 -7.54 17.64
CA ALA A 188 2.34 -7.28 18.99
C ALA A 188 0.90 -6.74 19.00
N PHE A 189 0.10 -7.13 20.01
CA PHE A 189 -1.26 -6.64 20.27
C PHE A 189 -2.23 -6.81 19.08
N ALA A 190 -2.21 -7.97 18.44
CA ALA A 190 -3.23 -8.34 17.47
C ALA A 190 -4.63 -8.36 18.11
N GLY A 191 -5.66 -7.97 17.33
CA GLY A 191 -7.06 -8.01 17.76
C GLY A 191 -7.65 -6.65 18.16
N ALA A 192 -8.75 -6.67 18.89
CA ALA A 192 -9.55 -5.48 19.20
C ALA A 192 -8.96 -4.62 20.34
N ASN A 193 -9.16 -3.29 20.28
CA ASN A 193 -8.77 -2.32 21.33
C ASN A 193 -7.30 -2.37 21.78
N PRO A 194 -6.29 -2.38 20.86
CA PRO A 194 -4.89 -2.56 21.23
C PRO A 194 -4.35 -1.46 22.14
N TYR A 195 -4.81 -0.21 22.01
CA TYR A 195 -4.38 0.89 22.90
C TYR A 195 -4.84 0.69 24.35
N ARG A 196 -6.03 0.12 24.57
CA ARG A 196 -6.49 -0.23 25.91
C ARG A 196 -5.69 -1.40 26.48
N GLN A 197 -5.44 -2.43 25.68
CA GLN A 197 -4.56 -3.55 26.07
C GLN A 197 -3.16 -3.08 26.41
N ALA A 198 -2.59 -2.18 25.58
CA ALA A 198 -1.29 -1.56 25.79
C ALA A 198 -1.23 -0.78 27.12
N TYR A 199 -2.25 0.02 27.41
CA TYR A 199 -2.37 0.76 28.66
C TYR A 199 -2.46 -0.17 29.87
N GLU A 200 -3.37 -1.15 29.87
CA GLU A 200 -3.57 -2.12 30.97
C GLU A 200 -2.30 -2.95 31.24
N ARG A 201 -1.49 -3.23 30.18
CA ARG A 201 -0.22 -3.95 30.30
C ARG A 201 0.95 -3.03 30.69
N GLY A 202 0.78 -1.73 30.67
CA GLY A 202 1.82 -0.76 31.04
C GLY A 202 3.01 -0.75 30.07
N VAL A 203 2.75 -0.95 28.76
CA VAL A 203 3.81 -0.95 27.74
C VAL A 203 4.45 0.43 27.62
N LYS A 204 5.68 0.46 27.10
CA LYS A 204 6.47 1.68 26.93
C LYS A 204 6.50 2.18 25.49
N LEU A 205 5.98 1.38 24.55
CA LEU A 205 5.89 1.71 23.13
C LEU A 205 4.53 1.31 22.60
N ILE A 206 3.92 2.18 21.81
CA ILE A 206 2.76 1.87 20.96
C ILE A 206 3.11 2.20 19.53
N GLY A 207 2.40 1.65 18.56
CA GLY A 207 2.72 1.90 17.16
C GLY A 207 1.61 1.51 16.21
N ALA A 208 1.87 1.67 14.92
CA ALA A 208 1.01 1.25 13.83
C ALA A 208 1.81 0.56 12.74
N THR A 209 1.13 -0.28 11.96
CA THR A 209 1.71 -1.05 10.86
C THR A 209 0.85 -0.91 9.62
N ALA A 210 1.43 -0.50 8.50
CA ALA A 210 0.83 -0.62 7.19
C ALA A 210 1.41 -1.85 6.48
N HIS A 211 0.55 -2.71 5.95
CA HIS A 211 0.93 -3.97 5.31
C HIS A 211 0.01 -4.29 4.13
N PHE A 212 0.46 -5.15 3.23
CA PHE A 212 -0.43 -5.76 2.26
C PHE A 212 -1.32 -6.79 2.94
N VAL A 213 -2.57 -6.90 2.48
CA VAL A 213 -3.51 -7.88 3.00
C VAL A 213 -3.30 -9.21 2.29
N THR A 214 -3.28 -10.29 3.07
CA THR A 214 -3.28 -11.68 2.64
C THR A 214 -4.46 -12.40 3.24
N ASP A 215 -4.63 -13.68 2.95
CA ASP A 215 -5.63 -14.57 3.53
C ASP A 215 -5.42 -14.83 5.04
N GLU A 216 -4.20 -14.66 5.54
CA GLU A 216 -3.90 -14.70 6.97
C GLU A 216 -4.07 -13.30 7.59
N LEU A 217 -4.93 -13.22 8.61
CA LEU A 217 -5.30 -11.94 9.24
C LEU A 217 -4.08 -11.26 9.88
N ASP A 218 -3.82 -10.01 9.46
CA ASP A 218 -2.75 -9.14 9.96
C ASP A 218 -1.32 -9.72 9.80
N GLU A 219 -1.13 -10.77 8.97
CA GLU A 219 0.14 -11.43 8.75
C GLU A 219 0.79 -11.10 7.39
N GLY A 220 0.19 -10.24 6.60
CA GLY A 220 0.69 -9.87 5.27
C GLY A 220 1.98 -9.06 5.29
N PRO A 221 2.67 -8.95 4.13
CA PRO A 221 3.95 -8.27 4.01
C PRO A 221 3.92 -6.82 4.49
N ILE A 222 4.79 -6.47 5.43
CA ILE A 222 4.84 -5.14 6.06
C ILE A 222 5.48 -4.12 5.11
N ILE A 223 4.82 -2.96 4.94
CA ILE A 223 5.29 -1.85 4.10
C ILE A 223 6.00 -0.80 4.95
N ALA A 224 5.35 -0.37 6.02
CA ALA A 224 5.87 0.65 6.92
C ALA A 224 5.36 0.44 8.35
N GLN A 225 6.21 0.78 9.31
CA GLN A 225 5.88 0.75 10.73
C GLN A 225 6.45 1.98 11.42
N GLN A 226 5.77 2.42 12.47
CA GLN A 226 6.28 3.47 13.35
C GLN A 226 5.83 3.22 14.79
N ILE A 227 6.68 3.60 15.74
CA ILE A 227 6.40 3.55 17.17
C ILE A 227 6.53 4.93 17.80
N ILE A 228 5.82 5.13 18.91
CA ILE A 228 6.03 6.24 19.83
C ILE A 228 6.16 5.72 21.25
N SER A 229 6.85 6.50 22.09
CA SER A 229 6.96 6.22 23.52
C SER A 229 5.64 6.48 24.23
N ALA A 230 5.31 5.59 25.18
CA ALA A 230 4.23 5.75 26.14
C ALA A 230 4.83 5.64 27.56
N ASP A 231 4.42 6.53 28.44
CA ASP A 231 4.87 6.51 29.84
C ASP A 231 3.68 6.43 30.82
N HIS A 232 3.98 6.48 32.09
CA HIS A 232 2.99 6.33 33.17
C HIS A 232 2.00 7.51 33.27
N SER A 233 2.27 8.63 32.63
CA SER A 233 1.37 9.80 32.62
C SER A 233 0.29 9.69 31.51
N HIS A 234 0.49 8.82 30.51
CA HIS A 234 -0.48 8.62 29.44
C HIS A 234 -1.67 7.78 29.90
N THR A 235 -2.86 8.28 29.68
CA THR A 235 -4.09 7.50 29.80
C THR A 235 -4.34 6.66 28.54
N ALA A 236 -5.28 5.71 28.60
CA ALA A 236 -5.72 4.97 27.40
C ALA A 236 -6.26 5.91 26.30
N ALA A 237 -6.89 7.03 26.68
CA ALA A 237 -7.38 8.03 25.75
C ALA A 237 -6.22 8.81 25.07
N ASP A 238 -5.15 9.12 25.80
CA ASP A 238 -3.95 9.76 25.25
C ASP A 238 -3.24 8.83 24.28
N MET A 239 -3.10 7.55 24.64
CA MET A 239 -2.52 6.53 23.75
C MET A 239 -3.34 6.39 22.45
N MET A 240 -4.68 6.41 22.56
CA MET A 240 -5.57 6.34 21.39
C MET A 240 -5.41 7.58 20.50
N ARG A 241 -5.31 8.78 21.06
CA ARG A 241 -5.12 10.03 20.31
C ARG A 241 -3.80 10.02 19.56
N ALA A 242 -2.69 9.73 20.26
CA ALA A 242 -1.38 9.60 19.66
C ALA A 242 -1.32 8.46 18.63
N GLY A 243 -2.05 7.36 18.87
CA GLY A 243 -2.21 6.27 17.93
C GLY A 243 -2.82 6.68 16.61
N LYS A 244 -3.86 7.51 16.62
CA LYS A 244 -4.48 8.04 15.38
C LYS A 244 -3.50 8.88 14.55
N GLU A 245 -2.66 9.67 15.19
CA GLU A 245 -1.63 10.46 14.50
C GLU A 245 -0.59 9.55 13.82
N ILE A 246 -0.14 8.50 14.53
CA ILE A 246 0.81 7.52 13.95
C ILE A 246 0.15 6.74 12.81
N GLU A 247 -1.07 6.26 13.00
CA GLU A 247 -1.79 5.53 11.95
C GLU A 247 -1.87 6.34 10.66
N THR A 248 -2.18 7.64 10.78
CA THR A 248 -2.19 8.57 9.63
C THR A 248 -0.82 8.67 8.98
N ALA A 249 0.24 8.89 9.77
CA ALA A 249 1.61 9.05 9.26
C ALA A 249 2.13 7.77 8.59
N VAL A 250 1.89 6.60 9.21
CA VAL A 250 2.33 5.30 8.69
C VAL A 250 1.60 4.94 7.39
N LEU A 251 0.27 5.16 7.34
CA LEU A 251 -0.47 4.92 6.11
C LEU A 251 0.00 5.86 4.99
N ALA A 252 0.17 7.14 5.28
CA ALA A 252 0.67 8.12 4.30
C ALA A 252 2.06 7.74 3.76
N LYS A 253 2.99 7.30 4.63
CA LYS A 253 4.30 6.78 4.22
C LYS A 253 4.17 5.55 3.34
N ALA A 254 3.36 4.57 3.75
CA ALA A 254 3.16 3.33 3.03
C ALA A 254 2.57 3.57 1.64
N LEU A 255 1.52 4.39 1.54
CA LEU A 255 0.88 4.72 0.27
C LEU A 255 1.86 5.43 -0.68
N ARG A 256 2.67 6.38 -0.20
CA ARG A 256 3.70 7.01 -1.01
C ARG A 256 4.68 5.99 -1.58
N LEU A 257 5.19 5.08 -0.74
CA LEU A 257 6.13 4.05 -1.18
C LEU A 257 5.53 3.12 -2.23
N VAL A 258 4.27 2.70 -2.02
CA VAL A 258 3.56 1.82 -2.95
C VAL A 258 3.24 2.53 -4.27
N PHE A 259 2.75 3.76 -4.22
CA PHE A 259 2.36 4.51 -5.41
C PHE A 259 3.57 4.98 -6.23
N ASP A 260 4.72 5.17 -5.59
CA ASP A 260 5.99 5.47 -6.25
C ASP A 260 6.69 4.21 -6.80
N ASP A 261 6.03 3.04 -6.78
CA ASP A 261 6.60 1.74 -7.20
C ASP A 261 7.93 1.41 -6.47
N ARG A 262 8.03 1.71 -5.17
CA ARG A 262 9.23 1.48 -4.34
C ARG A 262 9.15 0.19 -3.51
N VAL A 263 8.05 -0.54 -3.56
CA VAL A 263 7.80 -1.71 -2.73
C VAL A 263 7.71 -2.96 -3.59
N PHE A 264 8.60 -3.92 -3.34
CA PHE A 264 8.56 -5.23 -3.95
C PHE A 264 8.03 -6.24 -2.93
N ILE A 265 7.06 -7.03 -3.32
CA ILE A 265 6.54 -8.14 -2.52
C ILE A 265 7.33 -9.39 -2.89
N TYR A 266 7.90 -10.06 -1.90
CA TYR A 266 8.59 -11.31 -2.08
C TYR A 266 8.29 -12.27 -0.93
N LYS A 267 7.63 -13.40 -1.22
CA LYS A 267 7.08 -14.29 -0.18
C LYS A 267 6.20 -13.48 0.78
N ASN A 268 6.44 -13.56 2.09
CA ASN A 268 5.69 -12.80 3.10
C ASN A 268 6.49 -11.60 3.67
N LYS A 269 7.28 -10.94 2.84
CA LYS A 269 8.04 -9.74 3.21
C LYS A 269 8.10 -8.75 2.06
N THR A 270 8.50 -7.53 2.36
CA THR A 270 8.75 -6.50 1.35
C THR A 270 10.23 -6.15 1.26
N VAL A 271 10.68 -5.78 0.06
CA VAL A 271 11.89 -5.00 -0.15
C VAL A 271 11.47 -3.59 -0.51
N VAL A 272 11.89 -2.62 0.29
CA VAL A 272 11.52 -1.20 0.12
C VAL A 272 12.76 -0.43 -0.31
N LEU A 273 12.70 0.20 -1.50
CA LEU A 273 13.76 1.03 -2.05
C LEU A 273 13.44 2.51 -1.78
N GLU A 274 13.89 3.01 -0.60
CA GLU A 274 13.71 4.41 -0.17
C GLU A 274 14.72 5.37 -0.84
#